data_a76437dfeecb995c5d91c4817c96f618
#
_entry.id   a76437dfeecb995c5d91c4817c96f618
#
_cell.length_a   1.000
_cell.length_b   1.000
_cell.length_c   1.000
_cell.angle_alpha   90.00
_cell.angle_beta   90.00
_cell.angle_gamma   90.00
#
_symmetry.space_group_name_H-M   'P 1'
#
loop_
_entity.id
_entity.type
_entity.pdbx_description
1 polymer ?
#
loop_
_entity_poly.entity_id
_entity_poly.type
_entity_poly.pdbx_seq_one_letter_code
_entity_poly.pdbx_strand_id
1 'polypeptide(L)'
;RSYPIPGGVKCRLYEGFPWLYLQTDKADAEFVAAPDWYYNFEYPEEIKRGYDGYEDLLTTGYFEMNIKKGESVIFSAATDEMATSQTITEIYEASLARRTHKIDFLSCLRHSARQFIVRRSGGRTEMIAGYPWYGAVGRDTFIALPGVVLEQGYKEDCMDVLDTMVRGMHDGDFAGSASAWVAADAPLWFFWTLQNLEKHIGAKELWARYGEAMKAVLEAYRRGFGRRVVLHDSGLIWAAADGEALTWMNTK
;
A
#
# COMPACT_ATOMS: atom_id res chain seq x y z
N ARG A 1 -1.61 27.59 -7.18
CA ARG A 1 -2.18 28.61 -6.26
C ARG A 1 -1.77 28.27 -4.83
N SER A 2 -1.31 29.25 -4.06
CA SER A 2 -0.98 29.12 -2.65
C SER A 2 -1.71 30.18 -1.83
N TYR A 3 -2.13 29.84 -0.63
CA TYR A 3 -2.82 30.72 0.29
C TYR A 3 -2.29 30.50 1.71
N PRO A 4 -1.98 31.57 2.47
CA PRO A 4 -1.60 31.43 3.86
C PRO A 4 -2.77 30.88 4.69
N ILE A 5 -2.42 30.07 5.68
CA ILE A 5 -3.35 29.53 6.67
C ILE A 5 -2.68 29.61 8.06
N PRO A 6 -3.41 29.43 9.15
CA PRO A 6 -2.80 29.40 10.48
C PRO A 6 -1.68 28.33 10.56
N GLY A 7 -0.47 28.77 10.95
CA GLY A 7 0.69 27.90 11.09
C GLY A 7 1.28 27.38 9.77
N GLY A 8 0.91 27.96 8.61
CA GLY A 8 1.46 27.47 7.37
C GLY A 8 0.82 28.00 6.07
N VAL A 9 0.78 27.14 5.08
CA VAL A 9 0.26 27.43 3.74
C VAL A 9 -0.54 26.25 3.20
N LYS A 10 -1.60 26.53 2.45
CA LYS A 10 -2.22 25.55 1.56
C LYS A 10 -1.88 25.88 0.12
N CYS A 11 -1.53 24.85 -0.65
CA CYS A 11 -1.20 25.00 -2.05
C CYS A 11 -1.88 23.92 -2.91
N ARG A 12 -2.11 24.25 -4.17
CA ARG A 12 -2.62 23.30 -5.18
C ARG A 12 -1.95 23.60 -6.51
N LEU A 13 -1.19 22.65 -7.03
CA LEU A 13 -0.43 22.84 -8.26
C LEU A 13 -1.35 22.80 -9.48
N TYR A 14 -2.25 21.83 -9.54
CA TYR A 14 -3.13 21.61 -10.68
C TYR A 14 -4.61 21.65 -10.25
N GLU A 15 -5.46 22.12 -11.13
CA GLU A 15 -6.91 22.08 -10.93
C GLU A 15 -7.39 20.62 -10.90
N GLY A 16 -8.32 20.31 -9.99
CA GLY A 16 -8.79 18.92 -9.79
C GLY A 16 -7.98 18.11 -8.78
N PHE A 17 -6.76 18.56 -8.40
CA PHE A 17 -6.00 17.92 -7.32
C PHE A 17 -6.50 18.37 -5.94
N PRO A 18 -6.32 17.55 -4.89
CA PRO A 18 -6.59 17.98 -3.52
C PRO A 18 -5.66 19.16 -3.14
N TRP A 19 -6.08 19.92 -2.14
CA TRP A 19 -5.19 20.87 -1.51
C TRP A 19 -4.12 20.16 -0.69
N LEU A 20 -2.90 20.65 -0.76
CA LEU A 20 -1.81 20.26 0.12
C LEU A 20 -1.67 21.33 1.19
N TYR A 21 -1.79 20.93 2.44
CA TYR A 21 -1.61 21.77 3.62
C TYR A 21 -0.23 21.51 4.21
N LEU A 22 0.60 22.53 4.26
CA LEU A 22 1.93 22.50 4.85
C LEU A 22 1.90 23.37 6.10
N GLN A 23 2.01 22.76 7.26
CA GLN A 23 1.88 23.42 8.56
C GLN A 23 2.97 22.97 9.52
N THR A 24 3.23 23.76 10.57
CA THR A 24 4.19 23.44 11.62
C THR A 24 3.56 23.66 13.01
N ASP A 25 4.11 22.96 14.01
CA ASP A 25 3.74 23.12 15.42
C ASP A 25 4.27 24.40 16.06
N LYS A 26 5.15 25.14 15.36
CA LYS A 26 5.74 26.38 15.84
C LYS A 26 4.79 27.56 15.69
N ALA A 27 4.41 28.19 16.81
CA ALA A 27 3.50 29.34 16.81
C ALA A 27 4.14 30.60 16.21
N ASP A 28 5.46 30.71 16.24
CA ASP A 28 6.24 31.83 15.69
C ASP A 28 6.75 31.58 14.26
N ALA A 29 6.35 30.48 13.64
CA ALA A 29 6.69 30.23 12.26
C ALA A 29 5.89 31.10 11.30
N GLU A 30 6.59 31.76 10.41
CA GLU A 30 6.02 32.53 9.31
C GLU A 30 6.27 31.82 7.99
N PHE A 31 5.24 31.70 7.15
CA PHE A 31 5.39 31.23 5.78
C PHE A 31 5.65 32.43 4.86
N VAL A 32 6.84 32.47 4.28
CA VAL A 32 7.22 33.49 3.30
C VAL A 32 6.91 32.98 1.91
N ALA A 33 5.94 33.61 1.24
CA ALA A 33 5.57 33.26 -0.13
C ALA A 33 6.66 33.73 -1.10
N ALA A 34 7.42 32.79 -1.63
CA ALA A 34 8.48 33.02 -2.61
C ALA A 34 8.43 31.90 -3.67
N PRO A 35 7.40 31.92 -4.54
CA PRO A 35 7.26 30.86 -5.54
C PRO A 35 8.39 30.92 -6.56
N ASP A 36 9.04 29.78 -6.77
CA ASP A 36 10.11 29.64 -7.76
C ASP A 36 10.09 28.25 -8.38
N TRP A 37 10.62 28.15 -9.62
CA TRP A 37 10.73 26.89 -10.35
C TRP A 37 12.20 26.44 -10.42
N TYR A 38 12.40 25.19 -10.03
CA TYR A 38 13.67 24.49 -10.22
C TYR A 38 13.52 23.56 -11.41
N TYR A 39 14.18 23.87 -12.51
CA TYR A 39 14.05 23.15 -13.77
C TYR A 39 15.11 22.06 -13.93
N ASN A 40 14.73 20.99 -14.62
CA ASN A 40 15.63 19.90 -15.00
C ASN A 40 16.32 19.23 -13.79
N PHE A 41 15.58 18.99 -12.71
CA PHE A 41 16.06 18.12 -11.66
C PHE A 41 16.37 16.75 -12.23
N GLU A 42 17.60 16.26 -11.99
CA GLU A 42 18.07 14.99 -12.53
C GLU A 42 18.09 13.91 -11.43
N TYR A 43 17.51 12.75 -11.74
CA TYR A 43 17.52 11.53 -10.91
C TYR A 43 18.37 10.44 -11.58
N PRO A 44 19.71 10.41 -11.34
CA PRO A 44 20.62 9.50 -12.04
C PRO A 44 20.27 8.02 -11.86
N GLU A 45 19.72 7.65 -10.71
CA GLU A 45 19.38 6.27 -10.43
C GLU A 45 18.13 5.82 -11.22
N GLU A 46 17.19 6.72 -11.49
CA GLU A 46 16.03 6.42 -12.35
C GLU A 46 16.45 6.28 -13.81
N ILE A 47 17.36 7.16 -14.27
CA ILE A 47 17.96 7.08 -15.61
C ILE A 47 18.68 5.75 -15.81
N LYS A 48 19.48 5.29 -14.83
CA LYS A 48 20.16 3.99 -14.90
C LYS A 48 19.20 2.81 -15.01
N ARG A 49 17.99 2.96 -14.48
CA ARG A 49 16.91 1.95 -14.56
C ARG A 49 16.11 2.03 -15.85
N GLY A 50 16.37 3.01 -16.72
CA GLY A 50 15.66 3.23 -17.98
C GLY A 50 14.34 3.96 -17.82
N TYR A 51 14.12 4.66 -16.71
CA TYR A 51 12.95 5.52 -16.48
C TYR A 51 13.27 6.97 -16.84
N ASP A 52 12.20 7.78 -16.97
CA ASP A 52 12.35 9.22 -17.08
C ASP A 52 12.93 9.74 -15.75
N GLY A 53 14.04 10.43 -15.83
CA GLY A 53 14.79 10.89 -14.67
C GLY A 53 14.92 12.40 -14.59
N TYR A 54 14.05 13.16 -15.27
CA TYR A 54 14.03 14.61 -15.21
C TYR A 54 12.66 15.12 -14.80
N GLU A 55 12.63 16.12 -13.94
CA GLU A 55 11.40 16.83 -13.63
C GLU A 55 11.63 18.30 -13.27
N ASP A 56 10.56 19.10 -13.38
CA ASP A 56 10.52 20.47 -12.91
C ASP A 56 9.78 20.54 -11.57
N LEU A 57 10.40 21.16 -10.57
CA LEU A 57 9.88 21.26 -9.21
C LEU A 57 9.50 22.70 -8.87
N LEU A 58 8.26 22.91 -8.43
CA LEU A 58 7.79 24.19 -7.90
C LEU A 58 7.96 24.22 -6.39
N THR A 59 8.70 25.22 -5.88
CA THR A 59 8.55 25.65 -4.48
C THR A 59 7.52 26.75 -4.37
N THR A 60 6.70 26.74 -3.32
CA THR A 60 5.70 27.78 -3.06
C THR A 60 6.22 28.88 -2.14
N GLY A 61 7.34 28.61 -1.47
CA GLY A 61 7.97 29.47 -0.51
C GLY A 61 8.73 28.68 0.55
N TYR A 62 9.01 29.31 1.66
CA TYR A 62 9.73 28.71 2.78
C TYR A 62 9.15 29.13 4.13
N PHE A 63 9.46 28.35 5.17
CA PHE A 63 9.14 28.70 6.55
C PHE A 63 10.32 29.41 7.19
N GLU A 64 10.05 30.47 7.90
CA GLU A 64 11.00 31.20 8.71
C GLU A 64 10.59 31.12 10.18
N MET A 65 11.49 30.68 11.06
CA MET A 65 11.22 30.52 12.49
C MET A 65 12.50 30.54 13.32
N ASN A 66 12.36 30.88 14.60
CA ASN A 66 13.46 30.79 15.55
C ASN A 66 13.57 29.37 16.12
N ILE A 67 14.77 28.77 16.05
CA ILE A 67 15.05 27.46 16.60
C ILE A 67 16.22 27.55 17.58
N LYS A 68 16.01 27.04 18.81
CA LYS A 68 17.04 26.97 19.84
C LYS A 68 17.70 25.57 19.84
N LYS A 69 18.93 25.51 20.34
CA LYS A 69 19.63 24.24 20.48
C LYS A 69 18.83 23.25 21.33
N GLY A 70 18.59 22.05 20.80
CA GLY A 70 17.83 20.99 21.45
C GLY A 70 16.33 21.06 21.25
N GLU A 71 15.85 22.06 20.53
CA GLU A 71 14.43 22.21 20.17
C GLU A 71 14.11 21.37 18.92
N SER A 72 12.93 20.79 18.88
CA SER A 72 12.38 20.06 17.73
C SER A 72 11.27 20.83 17.08
N VAL A 73 11.13 20.69 15.77
CA VAL A 73 10.05 21.25 14.97
C VAL A 73 9.34 20.13 14.25
N ILE A 74 8.03 20.13 14.29
CA ILE A 74 7.20 19.16 13.58
C ILE A 74 6.58 19.85 12.37
N PHE A 75 6.84 19.31 11.18
CA PHE A 75 6.17 19.69 9.96
C PHE A 75 5.09 18.68 9.60
N SER A 76 3.93 19.20 9.22
CA SER A 76 2.82 18.42 8.68
C SER A 76 2.63 18.74 7.21
N ALA A 77 2.53 17.69 6.39
CA ALA A 77 2.08 17.77 5.01
C ALA A 77 0.86 16.83 4.86
N ALA A 78 -0.30 17.38 4.63
CA ALA A 78 -1.57 16.66 4.64
C ALA A 78 -2.53 17.17 3.57
N THR A 79 -3.56 16.38 3.26
CA THR A 79 -4.67 16.79 2.39
C THR A 79 -5.78 17.49 3.17
N ASP A 80 -5.68 17.52 4.50
CA ASP A 80 -6.61 18.17 5.40
C ASP A 80 -5.87 19.20 6.25
N GLU A 81 -6.55 20.31 6.54
CA GLU A 81 -6.01 21.38 7.39
C GLU A 81 -5.97 20.94 8.86
N MET A 82 -4.82 21.07 9.51
CA MET A 82 -4.69 20.87 10.94
C MET A 82 -5.24 22.08 11.69
N ALA A 83 -6.16 21.83 12.61
CA ALA A 83 -6.89 22.90 13.29
C ALA A 83 -5.97 23.79 14.16
N THR A 84 -4.94 23.21 14.78
CA THR A 84 -4.01 23.89 15.67
C THR A 84 -2.61 23.27 15.63
N SER A 85 -1.59 24.01 16.08
CA SER A 85 -0.24 23.49 16.31
C SER A 85 -0.23 22.32 17.31
N GLN A 86 -1.10 22.37 18.33
CA GLN A 86 -1.26 21.28 19.28
C GLN A 86 -1.76 20.01 18.62
N THR A 87 -2.69 20.10 17.66
CA THR A 87 -3.18 18.94 16.87
C THR A 87 -2.03 18.26 16.12
N ILE A 88 -1.10 19.04 15.55
CA ILE A 88 0.08 18.50 14.86
C ILE A 88 0.95 17.70 15.82
N THR A 89 1.22 18.24 17.01
CA THR A 89 2.01 17.58 18.06
C THR A 89 1.33 16.29 18.53
N GLU A 90 0.04 16.32 18.82
CA GLU A 90 -0.74 15.15 19.27
C GLU A 90 -0.73 14.02 18.22
N ILE A 91 -0.91 14.36 16.93
CA ILE A 91 -0.87 13.37 15.84
C ILE A 91 0.54 12.77 15.72
N TYR A 92 1.57 13.59 15.84
CA TYR A 92 2.97 13.14 15.80
C TYR A 92 3.28 12.19 16.96
N GLU A 93 2.93 12.56 18.19
CA GLU A 93 3.14 11.73 19.38
C GLU A 93 2.36 10.41 19.30
N ALA A 94 1.09 10.45 18.87
CA ALA A 94 0.31 9.26 18.63
C ALA A 94 0.91 8.36 17.55
N SER A 95 1.51 8.95 16.52
CA SER A 95 2.24 8.23 15.48
C SER A 95 3.51 7.57 16.03
N LEU A 96 4.28 8.27 16.87
CA LEU A 96 5.46 7.72 17.52
C LEU A 96 5.11 6.56 18.45
N ALA A 97 4.06 6.71 19.26
CA ALA A 97 3.60 5.66 20.18
C ALA A 97 3.19 4.35 19.49
N ARG A 98 2.75 4.44 18.22
CA ARG A 98 2.39 3.27 17.41
C ARG A 98 3.58 2.64 16.68
N ARG A 99 4.72 3.33 16.60
CA ARG A 99 5.89 2.82 15.88
C ARG A 99 6.56 1.69 16.66
N THR A 100 6.91 0.63 15.95
CA THR A 100 7.79 -0.40 16.50
C THR A 100 9.17 0.20 16.73
N HIS A 101 9.69 0.09 17.95
CA HIS A 101 11.05 0.51 18.25
C HIS A 101 12.07 -0.34 17.46
N LYS A 102 12.94 0.31 16.71
CA LYS A 102 13.97 -0.34 15.89
C LYS A 102 15.26 -0.49 16.71
N ILE A 103 15.27 -1.43 17.66
CA ILE A 103 16.39 -1.66 18.57
C ILE A 103 17.33 -2.78 18.11
N ASP A 104 16.85 -3.67 17.24
CA ASP A 104 17.57 -4.80 16.69
C ASP A 104 17.07 -5.15 15.26
N PHE A 105 17.73 -6.12 14.62
CA PHE A 105 17.38 -6.55 13.27
C PHE A 105 15.94 -7.07 13.17
N LEU A 106 15.48 -7.83 14.15
CA LEU A 106 14.11 -8.40 14.13
C LEU A 106 13.04 -7.31 14.25
N SER A 107 13.23 -6.33 15.12
CA SER A 107 12.32 -5.19 15.26
C SER A 107 12.32 -4.30 14.00
N CYS A 108 13.46 -4.16 13.32
CA CYS A 108 13.52 -3.51 12.02
C CYS A 108 12.73 -4.27 10.95
N LEU A 109 12.86 -5.60 10.87
CA LEU A 109 12.08 -6.43 9.95
C LEU A 109 10.58 -6.32 10.22
N ARG A 110 10.15 -6.42 11.49
CA ARG A 110 8.75 -6.27 11.88
C ARG A 110 8.19 -4.91 11.49
N HIS A 111 8.96 -3.85 11.71
CA HIS A 111 8.56 -2.51 11.30
C HIS A 111 8.40 -2.42 9.77
N SER A 112 9.36 -2.94 9.01
CA SER A 112 9.33 -2.92 7.54
C SER A 112 8.15 -3.73 7.00
N ALA A 113 7.89 -4.91 7.56
CA ALA A 113 6.77 -5.75 7.16
C ALA A 113 5.41 -5.03 7.32
N ARG A 114 5.20 -4.32 8.43
CA ARG A 114 3.94 -3.59 8.67
C ARG A 114 3.69 -2.45 7.67
N GLN A 115 4.71 -1.91 7.02
CA GLN A 115 4.55 -0.84 6.04
C GLN A 115 3.79 -1.29 4.77
N PHE A 116 3.77 -2.59 4.49
CA PHE A 116 3.03 -3.13 3.35
C PHE A 116 1.53 -3.26 3.60
N ILE A 117 1.07 -3.18 4.86
CA ILE A 117 -0.36 -3.22 5.20
C ILE A 117 -0.90 -1.80 5.22
N VAL A 118 -1.84 -1.51 4.32
CA VAL A 118 -2.46 -0.20 4.17
C VAL A 118 -3.96 -0.26 4.39
N ARG A 119 -4.49 0.75 5.07
CA ARG A 119 -5.93 0.93 5.26
C ARG A 119 -6.43 2.00 4.33
N ARG A 120 -7.37 1.61 3.47
CA ARG A 120 -8.02 2.50 2.50
C ARG A 120 -9.32 3.06 3.06
N SER A 121 -9.80 4.14 2.44
CA SER A 121 -11.15 4.63 2.68
C SER A 121 -12.18 3.52 2.44
N GLY A 122 -13.29 3.53 3.21
CA GLY A 122 -14.32 2.49 3.14
C GLY A 122 -13.97 1.19 3.86
N GLY A 123 -13.00 1.20 4.79
CA GLY A 123 -12.67 0.06 5.66
C GLY A 123 -11.99 -1.12 4.96
N ARG A 124 -11.36 -0.88 3.81
CA ARG A 124 -10.56 -1.90 3.12
C ARG A 124 -9.14 -1.93 3.68
N THR A 125 -8.66 -3.13 3.98
CA THR A 125 -7.25 -3.36 4.33
C THR A 125 -6.60 -4.12 3.17
N GLU A 126 -5.51 -3.60 2.67
CA GLU A 126 -4.78 -4.15 1.52
C GLU A 126 -3.32 -4.39 1.89
N MET A 127 -2.70 -5.35 1.22
CA MET A 127 -1.24 -5.52 1.23
C MET A 127 -0.67 -5.04 -0.10
N ILE A 128 0.24 -4.07 -0.04
CA ILE A 128 0.89 -3.51 -1.22
C ILE A 128 2.04 -4.42 -1.64
N ALA A 129 2.15 -4.73 -2.93
CA ALA A 129 3.23 -5.55 -3.46
C ALA A 129 4.59 -4.82 -3.46
N GLY A 130 4.60 -3.49 -3.62
CA GLY A 130 5.83 -2.70 -3.55
C GLY A 130 5.61 -1.20 -3.70
N TYR A 131 6.29 -0.42 -2.86
CA TYR A 131 6.31 1.03 -2.93
C TYR A 131 7.24 1.55 -4.02
N PRO A 132 6.90 2.67 -4.66
CA PRO A 132 5.59 3.35 -4.72
C PRO A 132 4.71 2.87 -5.88
N TRP A 133 5.20 1.94 -6.73
CA TRP A 133 4.61 1.66 -8.05
C TRP A 133 3.53 0.58 -8.07
N TYR A 134 3.53 -0.33 -7.08
CA TYR A 134 2.65 -1.49 -7.09
C TYR A 134 1.58 -1.38 -6.00
N GLY A 135 0.33 -1.58 -6.40
CA GLY A 135 -0.79 -1.72 -5.48
C GLY A 135 -0.91 -3.15 -4.91
N ALA A 136 -2.10 -3.51 -4.50
CA ALA A 136 -2.41 -4.88 -4.09
C ALA A 136 -2.43 -5.80 -5.32
N VAL A 137 -1.63 -6.87 -5.27
CA VAL A 137 -1.53 -7.92 -6.28
C VAL A 137 -1.84 -9.24 -5.61
N GLY A 138 -2.80 -10.01 -6.15
CA GLY A 138 -3.30 -11.23 -5.49
C GLY A 138 -2.22 -12.23 -5.16
N ARG A 139 -1.37 -12.58 -6.12
CA ARG A 139 -0.25 -13.50 -5.93
C ARG A 139 0.69 -13.06 -4.81
N ASP A 140 1.17 -11.81 -4.91
CA ASP A 140 2.15 -11.28 -3.96
C ASP A 140 1.57 -11.20 -2.56
N THR A 141 0.29 -10.78 -2.47
CA THR A 141 -0.45 -10.74 -1.21
C THR A 141 -0.51 -12.13 -0.56
N PHE A 142 -0.99 -13.13 -1.29
CA PHE A 142 -1.19 -14.46 -0.71
C PHE A 142 0.12 -15.20 -0.37
N ILE A 143 1.17 -15.02 -1.16
CA ILE A 143 2.48 -15.60 -0.85
C ILE A 143 3.07 -14.98 0.42
N ALA A 144 3.01 -13.67 0.54
CA ALA A 144 3.71 -12.93 1.59
C ALA A 144 2.91 -12.80 2.90
N LEU A 145 1.58 -12.82 2.83
CA LEU A 145 0.70 -12.56 3.98
C LEU A 145 0.98 -13.44 5.22
N PRO A 146 1.25 -14.75 5.10
CA PRO A 146 1.61 -15.55 6.27
C PRO A 146 2.86 -15.04 6.99
N GLY A 147 3.95 -14.79 6.27
CA GLY A 147 5.21 -14.34 6.86
C GLY A 147 5.17 -12.90 7.35
N VAL A 148 4.53 -12.01 6.57
CA VAL A 148 4.49 -10.56 6.86
C VAL A 148 3.52 -10.23 8.00
N VAL A 149 2.48 -11.03 8.22
CA VAL A 149 1.38 -10.71 9.13
C VAL A 149 1.16 -11.79 10.19
N LEU A 150 0.93 -13.06 9.79
CA LEU A 150 0.57 -14.12 10.74
C LEU A 150 1.70 -14.46 11.71
N GLU A 151 2.93 -14.60 11.21
CA GLU A 151 4.12 -14.91 12.04
C GLU A 151 4.45 -13.79 13.03
N GLN A 152 3.86 -12.62 12.86
CA GLN A 152 3.97 -11.51 13.80
C GLN A 152 2.82 -11.43 14.80
N GLY A 153 1.84 -12.35 14.73
CA GLY A 153 0.68 -12.41 15.59
C GLY A 153 -0.48 -11.49 15.23
N TYR A 154 -0.48 -10.89 14.03
CA TYR A 154 -1.53 -9.97 13.58
C TYR A 154 -2.60 -10.70 12.73
N LYS A 155 -3.24 -11.70 13.31
CA LYS A 155 -4.24 -12.52 12.59
C LYS A 155 -5.45 -11.69 12.10
N GLU A 156 -5.85 -10.67 12.83
CA GLU A 156 -6.94 -9.77 12.45
C GLU A 156 -6.59 -9.00 11.17
N ASP A 157 -5.40 -8.43 11.07
CA ASP A 157 -4.94 -7.75 9.85
C ASP A 157 -4.90 -8.72 8.66
N CYS A 158 -4.50 -9.98 8.89
CA CYS A 158 -4.53 -11.04 7.87
C CYS A 158 -5.95 -11.29 7.37
N MET A 159 -6.91 -11.46 8.28
CA MET A 159 -8.31 -11.67 7.93
C MET A 159 -8.92 -10.46 7.21
N ASP A 160 -8.60 -9.24 7.63
CA ASP A 160 -9.05 -8.01 6.98
C ASP A 160 -8.56 -7.90 5.53
N VAL A 161 -7.30 -8.27 5.28
CA VAL A 161 -6.74 -8.32 3.92
C VAL A 161 -7.43 -9.40 3.10
N LEU A 162 -7.59 -10.62 3.63
CA LEU A 162 -8.28 -11.71 2.96
C LEU A 162 -9.74 -11.35 2.63
N ASP A 163 -10.46 -10.72 3.56
CA ASP A 163 -11.84 -10.27 3.33
C ASP A 163 -11.92 -9.22 2.21
N THR A 164 -10.91 -8.34 2.14
CA THR A 164 -10.83 -7.36 1.05
C THR A 164 -10.61 -8.05 -0.28
N MET A 165 -9.71 -9.04 -0.33
CA MET A 165 -9.42 -9.82 -1.53
C MET A 165 -10.64 -10.65 -1.96
N VAL A 166 -11.32 -11.32 -1.04
CA VAL A 166 -12.52 -12.13 -1.33
C VAL A 166 -13.67 -11.26 -1.82
N ARG A 167 -13.87 -10.07 -1.25
CA ARG A 167 -14.87 -9.11 -1.77
C ARG A 167 -14.59 -8.63 -3.19
N GLY A 168 -13.33 -8.57 -3.56
CA GLY A 168 -12.87 -8.19 -4.91
C GLY A 168 -12.70 -9.37 -5.87
N MET A 169 -12.98 -10.59 -5.43
CA MET A 169 -12.86 -11.80 -6.26
C MET A 169 -13.92 -11.79 -7.38
N HIS A 170 -13.50 -12.05 -8.59
CA HIS A 170 -14.38 -12.22 -9.75
C HIS A 170 -14.18 -13.60 -10.37
N ASP A 171 -15.25 -14.37 -10.47
CA ASP A 171 -15.23 -15.71 -11.09
C ASP A 171 -14.12 -16.64 -10.56
N GLY A 172 -13.78 -16.50 -9.27
CA GLY A 172 -12.73 -17.29 -8.64
C GLY A 172 -11.30 -16.79 -8.89
N ASP A 173 -11.15 -15.65 -9.57
CA ASP A 173 -9.87 -14.97 -9.76
C ASP A 173 -9.69 -13.78 -8.82
N PHE A 174 -8.45 -13.57 -8.38
CA PHE A 174 -8.03 -12.48 -7.51
C PHE A 174 -7.13 -11.51 -8.28
N ALA A 175 -7.60 -11.00 -9.40
CA ALA A 175 -6.94 -9.89 -10.06
C ALA A 175 -6.93 -8.70 -9.12
N GLY A 176 -5.78 -8.31 -8.60
CA GLY A 176 -5.65 -7.16 -7.71
C GLY A 176 -6.06 -5.86 -8.38
N SER A 177 -6.30 -4.83 -7.58
CA SER A 177 -6.74 -3.49 -8.03
C SER A 177 -5.81 -2.81 -9.05
N ALA A 178 -4.62 -3.34 -9.25
CA ALA A 178 -3.57 -2.76 -10.10
C ALA A 178 -3.30 -3.54 -11.40
N SER A 179 -3.91 -4.73 -11.61
CA SER A 179 -3.62 -5.51 -12.82
C SER A 179 -4.87 -5.98 -13.54
N ALA A 180 -4.95 -5.69 -14.82
CA ALA A 180 -5.90 -6.31 -15.76
C ALA A 180 -5.50 -7.76 -16.12
N TRP A 181 -4.53 -8.36 -15.41
CA TRP A 181 -3.91 -9.63 -15.75
C TRP A 181 -4.57 -10.76 -14.97
N VAL A 182 -5.04 -11.77 -15.67
CA VAL A 182 -5.45 -13.05 -15.08
C VAL A 182 -4.20 -13.74 -14.53
N ALA A 183 -4.18 -14.05 -13.24
CA ALA A 183 -3.09 -14.78 -12.62
C ALA A 183 -3.54 -16.22 -12.34
N ALA A 184 -3.08 -17.16 -13.15
CA ALA A 184 -3.48 -18.57 -13.03
C ALA A 184 -3.08 -19.23 -11.70
N ASP A 185 -2.11 -18.70 -11.01
CA ASP A 185 -1.59 -19.23 -9.75
C ASP A 185 -2.07 -18.48 -8.50
N ALA A 186 -2.53 -17.23 -8.62
CA ALA A 186 -2.99 -16.43 -7.47
C ALA A 186 -4.10 -17.14 -6.65
N PRO A 187 -5.13 -17.74 -7.27
CA PRO A 187 -6.15 -18.48 -6.51
C PRO A 187 -5.62 -19.73 -5.80
N LEU A 188 -4.53 -20.32 -6.26
CA LEU A 188 -3.88 -21.44 -5.57
C LEU A 188 -3.10 -20.95 -4.34
N TRP A 189 -2.45 -19.80 -4.43
CA TRP A 189 -1.78 -19.15 -3.31
C TRP A 189 -2.77 -18.69 -2.22
N PHE A 190 -4.01 -18.42 -2.57
CA PHE A 190 -5.08 -18.20 -1.59
C PHE A 190 -5.23 -19.40 -0.64
N PHE A 191 -5.26 -20.64 -1.17
CA PHE A 191 -5.31 -21.84 -0.32
C PHE A 191 -4.08 -21.98 0.58
N TRP A 192 -2.89 -21.61 0.08
CA TRP A 192 -1.68 -21.56 0.89
C TRP A 192 -1.81 -20.62 2.10
N THR A 193 -2.36 -19.44 1.87
CA THR A 193 -2.61 -18.49 2.96
C THR A 193 -3.63 -19.04 3.95
N LEU A 194 -4.73 -19.61 3.46
CA LEU A 194 -5.76 -20.20 4.31
C LEU A 194 -5.24 -21.35 5.16
N GLN A 195 -4.38 -22.22 4.60
CA GLN A 195 -3.74 -23.32 5.32
C GLN A 195 -2.86 -22.81 6.48
N ASN A 196 -2.20 -21.66 6.30
CA ASN A 196 -1.43 -21.05 7.37
C ASN A 196 -2.36 -20.37 8.40
N LEU A 197 -3.42 -19.68 7.97
CA LEU A 197 -4.39 -19.05 8.85
C LEU A 197 -5.15 -20.08 9.71
N GLU A 198 -5.43 -21.26 9.18
CA GLU A 198 -6.11 -22.35 9.91
C GLU A 198 -5.44 -22.66 11.24
N LYS A 199 -4.11 -22.61 11.30
CA LYS A 199 -3.33 -22.86 12.52
C LYS A 199 -3.62 -21.85 13.63
N HIS A 200 -4.17 -20.68 13.30
CA HIS A 200 -4.44 -19.58 14.21
C HIS A 200 -5.92 -19.45 14.61
N ILE A 201 -6.85 -19.85 13.73
CA ILE A 201 -8.29 -19.69 13.96
C ILE A 201 -9.06 -21.03 13.99
N GLY A 202 -8.45 -22.10 13.51
CA GLY A 202 -9.05 -23.43 13.41
C GLY A 202 -9.93 -23.61 12.16
N ALA A 203 -10.09 -24.89 11.76
CA ALA A 203 -10.78 -25.27 10.51
C ALA A 203 -12.26 -24.83 10.48
N LYS A 204 -12.95 -24.88 11.61
CA LYS A 204 -14.38 -24.51 11.68
C LYS A 204 -14.62 -23.03 11.37
N GLU A 205 -13.84 -22.15 11.98
CA GLU A 205 -13.95 -20.71 11.75
C GLU A 205 -13.49 -20.35 10.33
N LEU A 206 -12.38 -20.92 9.89
CA LEU A 206 -11.88 -20.73 8.52
C LEU A 206 -12.92 -21.10 7.48
N TRP A 207 -13.53 -22.30 7.62
CA TRP A 207 -14.56 -22.75 6.71
C TRP A 207 -15.80 -21.86 6.74
N ALA A 208 -16.26 -21.43 7.91
CA ALA A 208 -17.41 -20.54 8.04
C ALA A 208 -17.18 -19.21 7.32
N ARG A 209 -15.93 -18.71 7.31
CA ARG A 209 -15.59 -17.40 6.72
C ARG A 209 -15.24 -17.47 5.24
N TYR A 210 -14.47 -18.47 4.82
CA TYR A 210 -13.89 -18.55 3.47
C TYR A 210 -14.35 -19.76 2.65
N GLY A 211 -15.17 -20.64 3.19
CA GLY A 211 -15.61 -21.86 2.52
C GLY A 211 -16.30 -21.62 1.17
N GLU A 212 -17.11 -20.58 1.06
CA GLU A 212 -17.78 -20.23 -0.21
C GLU A 212 -16.76 -19.70 -1.24
N ALA A 213 -15.78 -18.90 -0.81
CA ALA A 213 -14.71 -18.45 -1.70
C ALA A 213 -13.85 -19.63 -2.18
N MET A 214 -13.53 -20.58 -1.29
CA MET A 214 -12.81 -21.80 -1.65
C MET A 214 -13.55 -22.61 -2.71
N LYS A 215 -14.86 -22.80 -2.54
CA LYS A 215 -15.72 -23.50 -3.53
C LYS A 215 -15.73 -22.77 -4.87
N ALA A 216 -15.89 -21.44 -4.84
CA ALA A 216 -15.90 -20.61 -6.04
C ALA A 216 -14.59 -20.71 -6.83
N VAL A 217 -13.44 -20.72 -6.15
CA VAL A 217 -12.13 -20.94 -6.78
C VAL A 217 -12.02 -22.31 -7.42
N LEU A 218 -12.41 -23.37 -6.70
CA LEU A 218 -12.36 -24.74 -7.24
C LEU A 218 -13.28 -24.90 -8.47
N GLU A 219 -14.46 -24.31 -8.42
CA GLU A 219 -15.38 -24.37 -9.55
C GLU A 219 -14.88 -23.55 -10.75
N ALA A 220 -14.19 -22.41 -10.50
CA ALA A 220 -13.56 -21.64 -11.55
C ALA A 220 -12.51 -22.47 -12.31
N TYR A 221 -11.66 -23.22 -11.61
CA TYR A 221 -10.69 -24.12 -12.26
C TYR A 221 -11.37 -25.25 -13.03
N ARG A 222 -12.44 -25.84 -12.50
CA ARG A 222 -13.21 -26.90 -13.20
C ARG A 222 -13.85 -26.41 -14.49
N ARG A 223 -14.42 -25.23 -14.46
CA ARG A 223 -15.10 -24.60 -15.61
C ARG A 223 -14.10 -24.00 -16.59
N GLY A 224 -12.91 -23.65 -16.14
CA GLY A 224 -11.95 -22.80 -16.81
C GLY A 224 -12.32 -21.32 -16.67
N PHE A 225 -11.35 -20.43 -16.61
CA PHE A 225 -11.57 -19.00 -16.58
C PHE A 225 -10.71 -18.27 -17.62
N GLY A 226 -11.32 -17.25 -18.24
CA GLY A 226 -10.68 -16.40 -19.21
C GLY A 226 -10.25 -17.11 -20.50
N ARG A 227 -10.72 -18.33 -20.79
CA ARG A 227 -10.24 -19.20 -21.88
C ARG A 227 -8.73 -19.48 -21.86
N ARG A 228 -8.06 -19.09 -20.78
CA ARG A 228 -6.61 -19.09 -20.63
C ARG A 228 -6.16 -20.09 -19.56
N VAL A 229 -7.07 -20.46 -18.66
CA VAL A 229 -6.83 -21.42 -17.60
C VAL A 229 -7.89 -22.51 -17.70
N VAL A 230 -7.48 -23.75 -17.84
CA VAL A 230 -8.37 -24.91 -18.07
C VAL A 230 -7.89 -26.10 -17.24
N LEU A 231 -8.81 -26.84 -16.67
CA LEU A 231 -8.50 -28.17 -16.13
C LEU A 231 -8.37 -29.16 -17.31
N HIS A 232 -7.18 -29.70 -17.48
CA HIS A 232 -6.90 -30.72 -18.51
C HIS A 232 -7.42 -32.07 -18.04
N ASP A 233 -7.70 -32.98 -18.98
CA ASP A 233 -8.17 -34.38 -18.70
C ASP A 233 -7.22 -35.16 -17.81
N SER A 234 -5.94 -34.82 -17.80
CA SER A 234 -4.93 -35.39 -16.88
C SER A 234 -5.11 -34.95 -15.41
N GLY A 235 -6.02 -34.06 -15.13
CA GLY A 235 -6.21 -33.45 -13.80
C GLY A 235 -5.24 -32.31 -13.49
N LEU A 236 -4.39 -31.91 -14.44
CA LEU A 236 -3.50 -30.76 -14.30
C LEU A 236 -4.16 -29.47 -14.81
N ILE A 237 -3.78 -28.35 -14.25
CA ILE A 237 -4.19 -27.03 -14.72
C ILE A 237 -3.28 -26.63 -15.88
N TRP A 238 -3.90 -26.37 -17.02
CA TRP A 238 -3.22 -25.81 -18.18
C TRP A 238 -3.52 -24.31 -18.23
N ALA A 239 -2.47 -23.49 -18.39
CA ALA A 239 -2.59 -22.06 -18.48
C ALA A 239 -1.69 -21.53 -19.59
N ALA A 240 -2.27 -20.88 -20.60
CA ALA A 240 -1.52 -20.23 -21.68
C ALA A 240 -2.29 -19.03 -22.26
N ALA A 241 -1.54 -18.01 -22.64
CA ALA A 241 -2.02 -16.91 -23.45
C ALA A 241 -0.86 -16.35 -24.27
N ASP A 242 -1.12 -16.04 -25.55
CA ASP A 242 -0.09 -15.49 -26.43
C ASP A 242 0.35 -14.10 -25.96
N GLY A 243 1.65 -13.98 -25.66
CA GLY A 243 2.26 -12.70 -25.25
C GLY A 243 1.98 -12.28 -23.82
N GLU A 244 1.26 -13.07 -23.03
CA GLU A 244 0.93 -12.75 -21.63
C GLU A 244 1.55 -13.77 -20.67
N ALA A 245 2.02 -13.28 -19.54
CA ALA A 245 2.50 -14.12 -18.44
C ALA A 245 1.37 -14.37 -17.44
N LEU A 246 0.91 -15.63 -17.33
CA LEU A 246 -0.19 -16.01 -16.44
C LEU A 246 0.27 -16.50 -15.07
N THR A 247 1.57 -16.60 -14.85
CA THR A 247 2.17 -17.09 -13.60
C THR A 247 3.27 -16.13 -13.11
N TRP A 248 3.96 -16.50 -12.04
CA TRP A 248 5.09 -15.75 -11.50
C TRP A 248 6.25 -15.56 -12.49
N MET A 249 6.38 -16.44 -13.49
CA MET A 249 7.37 -16.31 -14.56
C MET A 249 6.92 -15.29 -15.60
N ASN A 250 7.01 -14.03 -15.26
CA ASN A 250 6.52 -12.89 -16.05
C ASN A 250 7.64 -12.03 -16.65
N THR A 251 8.89 -12.45 -16.53
CA THR A 251 10.04 -11.82 -17.20
C THR A 251 10.34 -12.54 -18.50
N LYS A 252 10.56 -11.75 -19.57
CA LYS A 252 11.04 -12.25 -20.85
C LYS A 252 12.53 -12.47 -20.83
#